data_42889296c3d8b76a019885ba08ec2653
#
_entry.id   42889296c3d8b76a019885ba08ec2653
#
_cell.length_a   1.000
_cell.length_b   1.000
_cell.length_c   1.000
_cell.angle_alpha   90.00
_cell.angle_beta   90.00
_cell.angle_gamma   90.00
#
_symmetry.space_group_name_H-M   'P 1'
#
loop_
_entity.id
_entity.type
_entity.pdbx_description
1 polymer ?
#
loop_
_entity_poly.entity_id
_entity_poly.type
_entity_poly.pdbx_seq_one_letter_code
_entity_poly.pdbx_strand_id
1 'polypeptide(L)'
;MPAVTRCPECGRRFRLPPSARTAMSCPYCGGLVEWDEAEEDEDERPSSRPSRRARPRRRSNTKMLLIGGLVGCGVLFVLCAGGIGIAVWRFTSPTSFPEQKEDYAQARQRFQTKLVRQRPAPQEWQIENPPAAVREVPYLSGNLRLRAWVSERPPDGRRRPAVLFLHGGFAFGADDWEQTQPFRDAGFVVMTPTLRGENGLPGSFSMFYNEVDDVLAAAETMAQLPYVDINRIYISGHSVGGTLTMLAAMTSNRFRAAASFSGSPDQVLWGGRGHPELVPFDPADEREFHMRSPLAFPRSFKCPIRFYYGSGELFFASSSQKTAGLAKTAGLDVEAISVPGDHFTMAGPAMRQAIAFFQQK
;
A
#
# COMPACT_ATOMS: atom_id res chain seq x y z
N MET A 1 19.37 -5.84 29.82
CA MET A 1 17.99 -6.12 29.31
C MET A 1 17.87 -5.37 27.99
N PRO A 2 17.19 -5.86 26.96
CA PRO A 2 17.04 -5.09 25.74
C PRO A 2 16.31 -3.77 26.05
N ALA A 3 16.86 -2.67 25.57
CA ALA A 3 16.28 -1.34 25.77
C ALA A 3 14.93 -1.23 25.04
N VAL A 4 13.96 -0.54 25.66
CA VAL A 4 12.65 -0.26 25.08
C VAL A 4 12.57 1.23 24.79
N THR A 5 12.25 1.60 23.57
CA THR A 5 12.05 3.00 23.17
C THR A 5 10.62 3.27 22.74
N ARG A 6 10.26 4.54 22.58
CA ARG A 6 8.97 4.99 22.05
C ARG A 6 9.19 5.75 20.75
N CYS A 7 8.46 5.41 19.71
CA CYS A 7 8.49 6.16 18.46
C CYS A 7 7.92 7.58 18.67
N PRO A 8 8.65 8.64 18.29
CA PRO A 8 8.15 10.01 18.40
C PRO A 8 6.97 10.29 17.45
N GLU A 9 6.88 9.60 16.32
CA GLU A 9 5.84 9.83 15.31
C GLU A 9 4.53 9.11 15.64
N CYS A 10 4.57 7.79 15.99
CA CYS A 10 3.34 7.03 16.23
C CYS A 10 3.06 6.75 17.72
N GLY A 11 3.96 7.11 18.64
CA GLY A 11 3.82 6.93 20.09
C GLY A 11 3.93 5.48 20.59
N ARG A 12 4.08 4.48 19.73
CA ARG A 12 4.17 3.07 20.10
C ARG A 12 5.53 2.73 20.69
N ARG A 13 5.53 1.82 21.69
CA ARG A 13 6.76 1.30 22.32
C ARG A 13 7.19 0.01 21.64
N PHE A 14 8.49 -0.15 21.41
CA PHE A 14 9.09 -1.37 20.87
C PHE A 14 10.48 -1.62 21.44
N ARG A 15 10.96 -2.84 21.31
CA ARG A 15 12.29 -3.24 21.79
C ARG A 15 13.35 -2.96 20.73
N LEU A 16 14.46 -2.40 21.16
CA LEU A 16 15.63 -2.21 20.30
C LEU A 16 16.34 -3.55 20.09
N PRO A 17 16.66 -3.91 18.83
CA PRO A 17 17.47 -5.10 18.58
C PRO A 17 18.92 -4.86 19.08
N PRO A 18 19.64 -5.92 19.49
CA PRO A 18 21.02 -5.78 20.00
C PRO A 18 22.00 -5.17 19.01
N SER A 19 21.66 -5.15 17.73
CA SER A 19 22.46 -4.57 16.63
C SER A 19 22.19 -3.10 16.35
N ALA A 20 21.16 -2.51 16.96
CA ALA A 20 20.83 -1.10 16.75
C ALA A 20 21.83 -0.20 17.49
N ARG A 21 22.48 0.73 16.78
CA ARG A 21 23.48 1.64 17.37
C ARG A 21 22.88 2.97 17.79
N THR A 22 22.51 3.84 16.86
CA THR A 22 22.05 5.22 17.15
C THR A 22 20.70 5.57 16.54
N ALA A 23 20.27 4.81 15.54
CA ALA A 23 18.98 5.04 14.88
C ALA A 23 18.42 3.76 14.23
N MET A 24 17.09 3.67 14.13
CA MET A 24 16.39 2.66 13.31
C MET A 24 15.01 3.14 12.91
N SER A 25 14.45 2.50 11.87
CA SER A 25 13.07 2.75 11.51
C SER A 25 12.11 2.05 12.47
N CYS A 26 11.08 2.75 12.90
CA CYS A 26 10.00 2.21 13.72
C CYS A 26 9.31 1.02 13.01
N PRO A 27 9.18 -0.14 13.66
CA PRO A 27 8.55 -1.31 13.03
C PRO A 27 7.04 -1.15 12.79
N TYR A 28 6.42 -0.09 13.33
CA TYR A 28 4.98 0.16 13.21
C TYR A 28 4.61 1.23 12.19
N CYS A 29 5.43 2.28 12.03
CA CYS A 29 5.12 3.40 11.12
C CYS A 29 6.24 3.73 10.13
N GLY A 30 7.40 3.08 10.24
CA GLY A 30 8.56 3.36 9.38
C GLY A 30 9.33 4.64 9.73
N GLY A 31 8.82 5.47 10.66
CA GLY A 31 9.46 6.71 11.08
C GLY A 31 10.82 6.47 11.72
N LEU A 32 11.76 7.39 11.52
CA LEU A 32 13.10 7.30 12.09
C LEU A 32 13.05 7.55 13.60
N VAL A 33 13.62 6.65 14.37
CA VAL A 33 13.78 6.80 15.81
C VAL A 33 15.27 6.83 16.11
N GLU A 34 15.72 7.95 16.62
CA GLU A 34 17.11 8.18 17.03
C GLU A 34 17.21 8.19 18.55
N TRP A 35 18.34 7.76 19.09
CA TRP A 35 18.68 7.85 20.51
C TRP A 35 20.18 8.06 20.67
N ASP A 36 20.56 8.87 21.66
CA ASP A 36 21.94 9.10 21.99
C ASP A 36 22.55 7.88 22.69
N GLU A 37 23.78 7.51 22.34
CA GLU A 37 24.55 6.53 23.12
C GLU A 37 24.80 7.16 24.47
N ALA A 38 24.47 6.45 25.58
CA ALA A 38 24.79 6.87 26.92
C ALA A 38 26.32 7.02 27.03
N GLU A 39 26.78 8.21 27.35
CA GLU A 39 28.20 8.47 27.69
C GLU A 39 28.62 7.51 28.81
N GLU A 40 29.51 6.58 28.51
CA GLU A 40 30.21 5.84 29.55
C GLU A 40 31.25 6.82 30.18
N ASP A 41 31.03 7.19 31.44
CA ASP A 41 31.98 7.94 32.28
C ASP A 41 33.32 7.20 32.35
N GLU A 42 34.32 7.62 31.58
CA GLU A 42 35.71 7.23 31.83
C GLU A 42 36.36 8.22 32.82
N ASP A 43 36.55 7.72 34.03
CA ASP A 43 37.18 8.36 35.16
C ASP A 43 38.72 8.46 34.96
N GLU A 44 39.23 9.65 35.17
CA GLU A 44 40.60 10.13 35.48
C GLU A 44 41.82 9.24 35.25
N ARG A 45 42.77 9.73 34.46
CA ARG A 45 44.22 9.65 34.78
C ARG A 45 45.03 10.86 34.28
N PRO A 46 46.11 11.25 35.05
CA PRO A 46 46.68 12.58 34.99
C PRO A 46 47.78 12.77 33.94
N SER A 47 48.02 14.05 33.68
CA SER A 47 48.96 14.65 32.76
C SER A 47 50.44 14.26 32.95
N SER A 48 51.16 14.07 31.86
CA SER A 48 52.58 14.41 31.75
C SER A 48 52.91 14.94 30.35
N ARG A 49 53.29 16.22 30.30
CA ARG A 49 53.94 16.85 29.14
C ARG A 49 55.41 16.42 29.04
N PRO A 50 55.93 16.30 27.84
CA PRO A 50 57.23 16.83 27.55
C PRO A 50 57.32 17.75 26.32
N SER A 51 58.31 18.63 26.45
CA SER A 51 58.68 19.79 25.71
C SER A 51 58.85 19.69 24.18
N ARG A 52 58.66 20.88 23.62
CA ARG A 52 58.93 21.29 22.22
C ARG A 52 60.37 21.00 21.78
N ARG A 53 60.52 20.42 20.59
CA ARG A 53 61.65 20.69 19.67
C ARG A 53 61.13 21.15 18.32
N ALA A 54 61.57 22.33 17.91
CA ALA A 54 61.26 22.93 16.62
C ALA A 54 61.92 22.17 15.45
N ARG A 55 61.20 21.92 14.39
CA ARG A 55 61.73 21.47 13.10
C ARG A 55 61.37 22.47 11.99
N PRO A 56 62.20 22.59 10.95
CA PRO A 56 62.18 23.72 10.02
C PRO A 56 61.02 23.64 9.02
N ARG A 57 60.48 24.80 8.66
CA ARG A 57 59.44 25.03 7.64
C ARG A 57 59.88 24.54 6.28
N ARG A 58 59.26 23.48 5.79
CA ARG A 58 59.25 23.09 4.38
C ARG A 58 58.10 23.84 3.69
N ARG A 59 58.39 24.70 2.71
CA ARG A 59 57.40 25.35 1.86
C ARG A 59 56.65 24.27 1.09
N SER A 60 55.37 24.03 1.39
CA SER A 60 54.49 23.12 0.69
C SER A 60 53.68 23.92 -0.33
N ASN A 61 53.62 23.39 -1.53
CA ASN A 61 52.76 23.89 -2.64
C ASN A 61 51.28 23.60 -2.36
N THR A 62 50.68 24.29 -1.40
CA THR A 62 49.31 24.07 -0.91
C THR A 62 48.23 24.49 -1.93
N LYS A 63 48.58 25.29 -2.94
CA LYS A 63 47.62 25.76 -3.94
C LYS A 63 47.18 24.67 -4.94
N MET A 64 48.04 23.70 -5.23
CA MET A 64 47.75 22.65 -6.22
C MET A 64 46.95 21.50 -5.61
N LEU A 65 47.05 21.24 -4.31
CA LEU A 65 46.27 20.21 -3.59
C LEU A 65 44.82 20.64 -3.32
N LEU A 66 44.58 21.95 -3.11
CA LEU A 66 43.23 22.48 -2.88
C LEU A 66 42.34 22.42 -4.12
N ILE A 67 42.91 22.67 -5.31
CA ILE A 67 42.14 22.60 -6.59
C ILE A 67 41.82 21.14 -6.93
N GLY A 68 42.75 20.19 -6.73
CA GLY A 68 42.51 18.77 -6.94
C GLY A 68 41.45 18.17 -5.99
N GLY A 69 41.46 18.61 -4.70
CA GLY A 69 40.47 18.18 -3.71
C GLY A 69 39.06 18.69 -4.00
N LEU A 70 38.92 19.96 -4.42
CA LEU A 70 37.61 20.52 -4.77
C LEU A 70 37.01 19.89 -6.04
N VAL A 71 37.84 19.60 -7.05
CA VAL A 71 37.39 18.91 -8.28
C VAL A 71 37.00 17.46 -7.96
N GLY A 72 37.81 16.74 -7.13
CA GLY A 72 37.52 15.37 -6.72
C GLY A 72 36.23 15.28 -5.89
N CYS A 73 36.00 16.18 -4.93
CA CYS A 73 34.75 16.25 -4.17
C CYS A 73 33.55 16.61 -5.05
N GLY A 74 33.72 17.54 -6.00
CA GLY A 74 32.65 17.90 -6.95
C GLY A 74 32.25 16.73 -7.85
N VAL A 75 33.21 16.00 -8.41
CA VAL A 75 32.96 14.81 -9.23
C VAL A 75 32.31 13.69 -8.39
N LEU A 76 32.77 13.45 -7.17
CA LEU A 76 32.17 12.45 -6.26
C LEU A 76 30.72 12.83 -5.90
N PHE A 77 30.46 14.11 -5.62
CA PHE A 77 29.11 14.60 -5.33
C PHE A 77 28.18 14.44 -6.54
N VAL A 78 28.63 14.76 -7.76
CA VAL A 78 27.85 14.56 -9.00
C VAL A 78 27.58 13.08 -9.25
N LEU A 79 28.56 12.20 -9.01
CA LEU A 79 28.39 10.75 -9.16
C LEU A 79 27.45 10.18 -8.12
N CYS A 80 27.56 10.62 -6.84
CA CYS A 80 26.66 10.22 -5.79
C CYS A 80 25.22 10.74 -6.02
N ALA A 81 25.07 12.03 -6.39
CA ALA A 81 23.77 12.61 -6.70
C ALA A 81 23.15 11.97 -7.93
N GLY A 82 23.94 11.69 -8.98
CA GLY A 82 23.53 10.97 -10.17
C GLY A 82 23.12 9.51 -9.84
N GLY A 83 23.90 8.81 -9.01
CA GLY A 83 23.58 7.45 -8.55
C GLY A 83 22.28 7.39 -7.74
N ILE A 84 22.09 8.33 -6.83
CA ILE A 84 20.83 8.45 -6.06
C ILE A 84 19.67 8.79 -6.99
N GLY A 85 19.84 9.73 -7.92
CA GLY A 85 18.82 10.10 -8.90
C GLY A 85 18.40 8.92 -9.78
N ILE A 86 19.37 8.12 -10.27
CA ILE A 86 19.11 6.91 -11.07
C ILE A 86 18.39 5.84 -10.22
N ALA A 87 18.80 5.66 -8.96
CA ALA A 87 18.15 4.71 -8.05
C ALA A 87 16.69 5.14 -7.79
N VAL A 88 16.45 6.39 -7.41
CA VAL A 88 15.10 6.92 -7.20
C VAL A 88 14.26 6.76 -8.46
N TRP A 89 14.79 7.15 -9.63
CA TRP A 89 14.08 6.99 -10.91
C TRP A 89 13.72 5.52 -11.18
N ARG A 90 14.64 4.59 -10.95
CA ARG A 90 14.40 3.15 -11.17
C ARG A 90 13.31 2.57 -10.27
N PHE A 91 13.17 3.09 -9.04
CA PHE A 91 12.14 2.65 -8.08
C PHE A 91 10.81 3.40 -8.19
N THR A 92 10.78 4.57 -8.83
CA THR A 92 9.55 5.37 -8.95
C THR A 92 8.97 5.41 -10.36
N SER A 93 9.76 5.03 -11.38
CA SER A 93 9.27 5.01 -12.77
C SER A 93 8.36 3.82 -13.01
N PRO A 94 7.13 4.05 -13.50
CA PRO A 94 6.20 2.97 -13.83
C PRO A 94 6.77 2.03 -14.88
N THR A 95 6.45 0.74 -14.72
CA THR A 95 6.85 -0.29 -15.69
C THR A 95 6.27 0.03 -17.07
N SER A 96 7.07 -0.25 -18.12
CA SER A 96 6.58 -0.22 -19.49
C SER A 96 5.97 -1.57 -19.83
N PHE A 97 4.66 -1.70 -19.67
CA PHE A 97 3.93 -2.88 -20.12
C PHE A 97 3.63 -2.76 -21.62
N PRO A 98 3.72 -3.85 -22.39
CA PRO A 98 3.06 -3.93 -23.67
C PRO A 98 1.55 -3.74 -23.46
N GLU A 99 0.91 -2.86 -24.21
CA GLU A 99 -0.52 -2.61 -24.10
C GLU A 99 -1.29 -3.90 -24.40
N GLN A 100 -2.06 -4.38 -23.40
CA GLN A 100 -2.93 -5.53 -23.57
C GLN A 100 -4.19 -5.08 -24.32
N LYS A 101 -4.43 -5.67 -25.51
CA LYS A 101 -5.61 -5.35 -26.35
C LYS A 101 -6.87 -6.03 -25.84
N GLU A 102 -6.73 -7.11 -25.09
CA GLU A 102 -7.85 -7.85 -24.53
C GLU A 102 -8.39 -7.19 -23.25
N ASP A 103 -9.68 -7.39 -22.99
CA ASP A 103 -10.31 -6.97 -21.74
C ASP A 103 -9.81 -7.83 -20.56
N TYR A 104 -9.59 -7.19 -19.39
CA TYR A 104 -9.06 -7.87 -18.22
C TYR A 104 -9.93 -9.03 -17.74
N ALA A 105 -11.28 -8.86 -17.73
CA ALA A 105 -12.19 -9.94 -17.33
C ALA A 105 -12.10 -11.14 -18.27
N GLN A 106 -11.94 -10.90 -19.58
CA GLN A 106 -11.72 -11.96 -20.57
C GLN A 106 -10.34 -12.62 -20.39
N ALA A 107 -9.30 -11.82 -20.11
CA ALA A 107 -7.97 -12.33 -19.83
C ALA A 107 -7.97 -13.26 -18.62
N ARG A 108 -8.69 -12.90 -17.53
CA ARG A 108 -8.85 -13.75 -16.34
C ARG A 108 -9.51 -15.09 -16.63
N GLN A 109 -10.49 -15.16 -17.52
CA GLN A 109 -11.15 -16.43 -17.88
C GLN A 109 -10.20 -17.43 -18.57
N ARG A 110 -9.13 -16.93 -19.20
CA ARG A 110 -8.16 -17.73 -19.96
C ARG A 110 -6.83 -17.95 -19.22
N PHE A 111 -6.61 -17.22 -18.14
CA PHE A 111 -5.37 -17.32 -17.35
C PHE A 111 -5.65 -17.99 -16.01
N GLN A 112 -4.77 -18.92 -15.64
CA GLN A 112 -4.76 -19.53 -14.33
C GLN A 112 -3.41 -19.30 -13.68
N THR A 113 -3.40 -18.65 -12.51
CA THR A 113 -2.16 -18.40 -11.76
C THR A 113 -1.51 -19.71 -11.30
N LYS A 114 -0.17 -19.76 -11.35
CA LYS A 114 0.62 -20.89 -10.89
C LYS A 114 1.41 -20.50 -9.65
N LEU A 115 0.85 -20.80 -8.48
CA LEU A 115 1.51 -20.52 -7.22
C LEU A 115 2.62 -21.55 -6.98
N VAL A 116 3.88 -21.09 -6.92
CA VAL A 116 5.04 -21.92 -6.51
C VAL A 116 5.18 -21.97 -4.99
N ARG A 117 4.56 -21.01 -4.27
CA ARG A 117 4.45 -20.99 -2.81
C ARG A 117 2.97 -20.86 -2.41
N GLN A 118 2.44 -21.93 -1.84
CA GLN A 118 1.09 -21.94 -1.26
C GLN A 118 1.21 -21.71 0.24
N ARG A 119 0.77 -20.52 0.70
CA ARG A 119 0.86 -20.12 2.11
C ARG A 119 -0.31 -19.21 2.48
N PRO A 120 -0.62 -19.04 3.76
CA PRO A 120 -1.52 -18.00 4.24
C PRO A 120 -1.02 -16.60 3.84
N ALA A 121 -1.87 -15.60 3.97
CA ALA A 121 -1.50 -14.20 3.84
C ALA A 121 -0.37 -13.83 4.82
N PRO A 122 0.62 -13.03 4.38
CA PRO A 122 1.90 -12.88 5.08
C PRO A 122 1.89 -11.82 6.19
N GLN A 123 0.81 -11.73 6.96
CA GLN A 123 0.69 -10.80 8.08
C GLN A 123 0.21 -11.50 9.34
N GLU A 124 0.84 -11.20 10.47
CA GLU A 124 0.36 -11.64 11.77
C GLU A 124 -0.99 -11.02 12.09
N TRP A 125 -1.83 -11.76 12.77
CA TRP A 125 -3.20 -11.35 13.11
C TRP A 125 -3.59 -11.82 14.51
N GLN A 126 -4.62 -11.19 15.05
CA GLN A 126 -5.25 -11.58 16.30
C GLN A 126 -6.73 -11.89 16.05
N ILE A 127 -7.30 -12.74 16.90
CA ILE A 127 -8.75 -12.99 16.87
C ILE A 127 -9.43 -11.77 17.45
N GLU A 128 -10.26 -11.13 16.65
CA GLU A 128 -11.07 -10.00 17.07
C GLU A 128 -12.55 -10.29 16.82
N ASN A 129 -13.39 -9.79 17.69
CA ASN A 129 -14.85 -9.86 17.53
C ASN A 129 -15.36 -8.56 16.91
N PRO A 130 -16.43 -8.63 16.10
CA PRO A 130 -17.06 -7.43 15.58
C PRO A 130 -17.51 -6.52 16.75
N PRO A 131 -17.29 -5.19 16.63
CA PRO A 131 -17.78 -4.25 17.62
C PRO A 131 -19.32 -4.18 17.64
N ALA A 132 -19.89 -3.46 18.60
CA ALA A 132 -21.33 -3.23 18.65
C ALA A 132 -21.84 -2.62 17.34
N ALA A 133 -23.07 -3.00 16.94
CA ALA A 133 -23.69 -2.59 15.68
C ALA A 133 -22.97 -3.06 14.39
N VAL A 134 -22.16 -4.11 14.51
CA VAL A 134 -21.49 -4.79 13.39
C VAL A 134 -21.81 -6.29 13.45
N ARG A 135 -22.12 -6.87 12.29
CA ARG A 135 -22.36 -8.31 12.18
C ARG A 135 -21.28 -8.98 11.36
N GLU A 136 -20.82 -10.12 11.82
CA GLU A 136 -20.06 -11.02 10.96
C GLU A 136 -21.01 -11.85 10.11
N VAL A 137 -20.76 -11.89 8.80
CA VAL A 137 -21.54 -12.69 7.85
C VAL A 137 -20.61 -13.61 7.06
N PRO A 138 -20.98 -14.88 6.85
CA PRO A 138 -20.23 -15.75 5.97
C PRO A 138 -20.52 -15.42 4.51
N TYR A 139 -19.53 -15.66 3.65
CA TYR A 139 -19.71 -15.68 2.20
C TYR A 139 -18.91 -16.81 1.56
N LEU A 140 -19.33 -17.24 0.35
CA LEU A 140 -18.69 -18.32 -0.37
C LEU A 140 -17.94 -17.77 -1.58
N SER A 141 -16.65 -18.06 -1.66
CA SER A 141 -15.80 -17.79 -2.83
C SER A 141 -15.32 -19.11 -3.40
N GLY A 142 -15.95 -19.58 -4.48
CA GLY A 142 -15.78 -20.94 -4.95
C GLY A 142 -16.15 -21.95 -3.85
N ASN A 143 -15.20 -22.79 -3.46
CA ASN A 143 -15.34 -23.76 -2.36
C ASN A 143 -14.89 -23.23 -0.98
N LEU A 144 -14.40 -21.98 -0.92
CA LEU A 144 -13.93 -21.38 0.32
C LEU A 144 -15.09 -20.73 1.06
N ARG A 145 -15.23 -21.04 2.36
CA ARG A 145 -16.10 -20.31 3.27
C ARG A 145 -15.30 -19.23 3.99
N LEU A 146 -15.57 -18.00 3.63
CA LEU A 146 -14.92 -16.81 4.15
C LEU A 146 -15.93 -15.99 4.98
N ARG A 147 -15.50 -14.88 5.56
CA ARG A 147 -16.32 -14.02 6.42
C ARG A 147 -16.08 -12.55 6.11
N ALA A 148 -17.08 -11.73 6.43
CA ALA A 148 -17.01 -10.28 6.31
C ALA A 148 -17.69 -9.63 7.51
N TRP A 149 -17.20 -8.46 7.91
CA TRP A 149 -17.94 -7.59 8.82
C TRP A 149 -18.84 -6.66 8.01
N VAL A 150 -20.06 -6.46 8.48
CA VAL A 150 -21.06 -5.63 7.80
C VAL A 150 -21.83 -4.78 8.82
N SER A 151 -22.14 -3.53 8.44
CA SER A 151 -23.01 -2.65 9.22
C SER A 151 -24.35 -3.32 9.51
N GLU A 152 -24.91 -3.12 10.68
CA GLU A 152 -26.25 -3.55 11.02
C GLU A 152 -27.30 -2.93 10.08
N ARG A 153 -28.45 -3.58 10.06
CA ARG A 153 -29.60 -3.10 9.31
C ARG A 153 -30.03 -1.71 9.84
N PRO A 154 -30.23 -0.69 8.96
CA PRO A 154 -30.76 0.59 9.36
C PRO A 154 -32.12 0.45 10.09
N PRO A 155 -32.33 1.18 11.21
CA PRO A 155 -33.55 1.00 12.01
C PRO A 155 -34.84 1.38 11.29
N ASP A 156 -34.76 2.28 10.29
CA ASP A 156 -35.90 2.70 9.48
C ASP A 156 -36.28 1.69 8.37
N GLY A 157 -35.53 0.59 8.26
CA GLY A 157 -35.77 -0.48 7.30
C GLY A 157 -35.56 -0.10 5.84
N ARG A 158 -35.14 1.13 5.53
CA ARG A 158 -34.94 1.59 4.14
C ARG A 158 -33.67 1.00 3.56
N ARG A 159 -33.67 0.76 2.25
CA ARG A 159 -32.47 0.40 1.50
C ARG A 159 -31.52 1.59 1.43
N ARG A 160 -30.23 1.31 1.62
CA ARG A 160 -29.13 2.29 1.60
C ARG A 160 -28.15 2.00 0.47
N PRO A 161 -27.47 3.01 -0.06
CA PRO A 161 -26.27 2.76 -0.84
C PRO A 161 -25.24 2.00 -0.01
N ALA A 162 -24.40 1.20 -0.66
CA ALA A 162 -23.45 0.35 0.06
C ALA A 162 -22.04 0.50 -0.51
N VAL A 163 -21.05 0.38 0.36
CA VAL A 163 -19.62 0.36 0.01
C VAL A 163 -19.03 -0.97 0.45
N LEU A 164 -18.51 -1.72 -0.50
CA LEU A 164 -17.58 -2.81 -0.21
C LEU A 164 -16.20 -2.18 0.01
N PHE A 165 -15.74 -2.16 1.26
CA PHE A 165 -14.46 -1.57 1.63
C PHE A 165 -13.41 -2.66 1.82
N LEU A 166 -12.29 -2.55 1.11
CA LEU A 166 -11.18 -3.48 1.19
C LEU A 166 -10.08 -2.86 2.05
N HIS A 167 -9.72 -3.57 3.12
CA HIS A 167 -8.73 -3.12 4.10
C HIS A 167 -7.31 -3.07 3.52
N GLY A 168 -6.43 -2.39 4.22
CA GLY A 168 -4.99 -2.38 3.94
C GLY A 168 -4.28 -3.60 4.54
N GLY A 169 -3.06 -3.86 4.08
CA GLY A 169 -2.30 -5.02 4.54
C GLY A 169 -2.90 -6.37 4.13
N PHE A 170 -2.55 -7.42 4.86
CA PHE A 170 -2.90 -8.82 4.57
C PHE A 170 -3.52 -9.53 5.77
N ALA A 171 -4.10 -8.78 6.69
CA ALA A 171 -4.90 -9.26 7.80
C ALA A 171 -5.90 -8.17 8.18
N PHE A 172 -7.13 -8.56 8.46
CA PHE A 172 -8.23 -7.69 8.82
C PHE A 172 -8.37 -7.58 10.34
N GLY A 173 -8.59 -6.36 10.85
CA GLY A 173 -8.81 -6.09 12.26
C GLY A 173 -9.80 -4.94 12.53
N ALA A 174 -10.01 -4.65 13.81
CA ALA A 174 -10.93 -3.59 14.24
C ALA A 174 -10.50 -2.21 13.76
N ASP A 175 -9.20 -1.92 13.67
CA ASP A 175 -8.68 -0.65 13.17
C ASP A 175 -9.07 -0.44 11.69
N ASP A 176 -9.10 -1.49 10.88
CA ASP A 176 -9.56 -1.43 9.48
C ASP A 176 -11.05 -1.14 9.38
N TRP A 177 -11.83 -1.73 10.30
CA TRP A 177 -13.26 -1.41 10.38
C TRP A 177 -13.49 0.05 10.80
N GLU A 178 -12.76 0.56 11.78
CA GLU A 178 -12.87 1.95 12.22
C GLU A 178 -12.46 2.92 11.10
N GLN A 179 -11.51 2.57 10.27
CA GLN A 179 -11.16 3.37 9.09
C GLN A 179 -12.37 3.62 8.17
N THR A 180 -13.38 2.75 8.17
CA THR A 180 -14.60 2.92 7.36
C THR A 180 -15.60 3.94 7.91
N GLN A 181 -15.37 4.52 9.10
CA GLN A 181 -16.29 5.44 9.77
C GLN A 181 -16.83 6.55 8.86
N PRO A 182 -16.03 7.22 8.00
CA PRO A 182 -16.56 8.28 7.13
C PRO A 182 -17.68 7.80 6.19
N PHE A 183 -17.62 6.56 5.67
CA PHE A 183 -18.70 6.00 4.84
C PHE A 183 -19.93 5.69 5.66
N ARG A 184 -19.79 5.14 6.87
CA ARG A 184 -20.89 4.85 7.80
C ARG A 184 -21.62 6.12 8.19
N ASP A 185 -20.88 7.19 8.54
CA ASP A 185 -21.42 8.51 8.89
C ASP A 185 -22.16 9.17 7.72
N ALA A 186 -21.73 8.91 6.48
CA ALA A 186 -22.40 9.35 5.27
C ALA A 186 -23.66 8.53 4.92
N GLY A 187 -24.02 7.53 5.75
CA GLY A 187 -25.23 6.73 5.62
C GLY A 187 -25.11 5.54 4.66
N PHE A 188 -23.89 5.15 4.29
CA PHE A 188 -23.69 3.92 3.53
C PHE A 188 -23.74 2.68 4.45
N VAL A 189 -24.29 1.59 3.93
CA VAL A 189 -23.99 0.26 4.45
C VAL A 189 -22.56 -0.08 4.05
N VAL A 190 -21.73 -0.48 5.01
CA VAL A 190 -20.34 -0.87 4.73
C VAL A 190 -20.19 -2.37 4.97
N MET A 191 -19.51 -3.07 4.07
CA MET A 191 -19.04 -4.43 4.26
C MET A 191 -17.53 -4.47 4.02
N THR A 192 -16.79 -5.10 4.95
CA THR A 192 -15.36 -5.34 4.82
C THR A 192 -15.11 -6.85 4.87
N PRO A 193 -14.73 -7.47 3.74
CA PRO A 193 -14.43 -8.90 3.71
C PRO A 193 -13.02 -9.18 4.22
N THR A 194 -12.86 -10.32 4.91
CA THR A 194 -11.57 -10.97 5.16
C THR A 194 -11.35 -11.96 4.01
N LEU A 195 -10.20 -11.91 3.36
CA LEU A 195 -9.95 -12.64 2.12
C LEU A 195 -9.30 -14.01 2.40
N ARG A 196 -9.09 -14.80 1.34
CA ARG A 196 -8.44 -16.11 1.43
C ARG A 196 -7.06 -16.04 2.08
N GLY A 197 -6.79 -16.96 3.00
CA GLY A 197 -5.51 -17.05 3.70
C GLY A 197 -5.30 -16.00 4.79
N GLU A 198 -6.16 -15.00 4.92
CA GLU A 198 -6.10 -14.00 6.00
C GLU A 198 -6.74 -14.55 7.29
N ASN A 199 -6.26 -14.12 8.44
CA ASN A 199 -6.85 -14.38 9.77
C ASN A 199 -7.20 -15.86 10.01
N GLY A 200 -6.36 -16.78 9.52
CA GLY A 200 -6.57 -18.21 9.64
C GLY A 200 -7.66 -18.80 8.73
N LEU A 201 -8.23 -18.00 7.83
CA LEU A 201 -9.20 -18.46 6.84
C LEU A 201 -8.58 -19.38 5.78
N PRO A 202 -9.37 -20.27 5.17
CA PRO A 202 -8.88 -21.18 4.15
C PRO A 202 -8.43 -20.48 2.87
N GLY A 203 -7.64 -21.19 2.07
CA GLY A 203 -7.10 -20.71 0.80
C GLY A 203 -5.66 -20.23 0.91
N SER A 204 -5.04 -19.92 -0.24
CA SER A 204 -3.68 -19.47 -0.32
C SER A 204 -3.60 -18.05 -0.83
N PHE A 205 -2.74 -17.25 -0.23
CA PHE A 205 -2.38 -15.92 -0.71
C PHE A 205 -1.83 -16.00 -2.14
N SER A 206 -2.41 -15.25 -3.05
CA SER A 206 -2.03 -15.24 -4.46
C SER A 206 -1.51 -13.90 -4.96
N MET A 207 -1.32 -12.94 -4.07
CA MET A 207 -0.85 -11.59 -4.38
C MET A 207 -1.78 -10.91 -5.42
N PHE A 208 -3.02 -10.61 -5.01
CA PHE A 208 -4.05 -9.88 -5.77
C PHE A 208 -4.70 -10.64 -6.94
N TYR A 209 -4.43 -11.92 -7.18
CA TYR A 209 -5.08 -12.60 -8.30
C TYR A 209 -6.36 -13.32 -7.89
N ASN A 210 -6.27 -14.38 -7.10
CA ASN A 210 -7.46 -15.14 -6.66
C ASN A 210 -8.31 -14.36 -5.64
N GLU A 211 -7.70 -13.42 -4.89
CA GLU A 211 -8.41 -12.53 -3.94
C GLU A 211 -9.46 -11.67 -4.64
N VAL A 212 -9.33 -11.39 -5.94
CA VAL A 212 -10.38 -10.69 -6.73
C VAL A 212 -11.68 -11.51 -6.75
N ASP A 213 -11.61 -12.84 -6.80
CA ASP A 213 -12.80 -13.69 -6.79
C ASP A 213 -13.51 -13.63 -5.42
N ASP A 214 -12.75 -13.49 -4.32
CA ASP A 214 -13.29 -13.30 -2.98
C ASP A 214 -14.01 -11.95 -2.86
N VAL A 215 -13.40 -10.89 -3.40
CA VAL A 215 -13.99 -9.55 -3.44
C VAL A 215 -15.32 -9.57 -4.21
N LEU A 216 -15.37 -10.22 -5.36
CA LEU A 216 -16.60 -10.32 -6.15
C LEU A 216 -17.67 -11.16 -5.42
N ALA A 217 -17.30 -12.25 -4.78
CA ALA A 217 -18.21 -13.07 -3.99
C ALA A 217 -18.78 -12.31 -2.78
N ALA A 218 -17.96 -11.50 -2.10
CA ALA A 218 -18.41 -10.61 -1.03
C ALA A 218 -19.38 -9.54 -1.56
N ALA A 219 -19.11 -8.96 -2.75
CA ALA A 219 -20.01 -7.99 -3.40
C ALA A 219 -21.38 -8.60 -3.72
N GLU A 220 -21.41 -9.83 -4.22
CA GLU A 220 -22.68 -10.54 -4.47
C GLU A 220 -23.43 -10.84 -3.16
N THR A 221 -22.72 -11.23 -2.10
CA THR A 221 -23.32 -11.44 -0.77
C THR A 221 -23.88 -10.13 -0.21
N MET A 222 -23.17 -9.01 -0.36
CA MET A 222 -23.65 -7.68 0.04
C MET A 222 -24.92 -7.29 -0.74
N ALA A 223 -24.97 -7.57 -2.05
CA ALA A 223 -26.12 -7.27 -2.89
C ALA A 223 -27.40 -8.02 -2.47
N GLN A 224 -27.26 -9.16 -1.80
CA GLN A 224 -28.38 -9.95 -1.28
C GLN A 224 -28.93 -9.43 0.05
N LEU A 225 -28.27 -8.50 0.71
CA LEU A 225 -28.77 -7.94 1.97
C LEU A 225 -30.01 -7.10 1.71
N PRO A 226 -31.13 -7.35 2.43
CA PRO A 226 -32.44 -6.77 2.13
C PRO A 226 -32.49 -5.23 2.29
N TYR A 227 -31.51 -4.67 3.00
CA TYR A 227 -31.36 -3.24 3.26
C TYR A 227 -30.32 -2.55 2.37
N VAL A 228 -29.73 -3.25 1.41
CA VAL A 228 -28.81 -2.69 0.41
C VAL A 228 -29.59 -2.32 -0.85
N ASP A 229 -29.30 -1.14 -1.39
CA ASP A 229 -29.75 -0.73 -2.71
C ASP A 229 -28.81 -1.32 -3.77
N ILE A 230 -29.27 -2.35 -4.45
CA ILE A 230 -28.51 -3.11 -5.45
C ILE A 230 -27.99 -2.24 -6.62
N ASN A 231 -28.63 -1.09 -6.90
CA ASN A 231 -28.23 -0.16 -7.95
C ASN A 231 -27.17 0.86 -7.48
N ARG A 232 -26.90 0.92 -6.18
CA ARG A 232 -25.95 1.86 -5.56
C ARG A 232 -24.94 1.12 -4.70
N ILE A 233 -24.23 0.17 -5.32
CA ILE A 233 -23.11 -0.55 -4.73
C ILE A 233 -21.81 0.04 -5.27
N TYR A 234 -20.96 0.47 -4.37
CA TYR A 234 -19.66 1.05 -4.65
C TYR A 234 -18.56 0.17 -4.08
N ILE A 235 -17.35 0.30 -4.60
CA ILE A 235 -16.18 -0.39 -4.07
C ILE A 235 -15.09 0.61 -3.75
N SER A 236 -14.41 0.41 -2.63
CA SER A 236 -13.31 1.25 -2.20
C SER A 236 -12.32 0.44 -1.39
N GLY A 237 -11.08 0.89 -1.29
CA GLY A 237 -10.08 0.21 -0.46
C GLY A 237 -8.78 1.00 -0.35
N HIS A 238 -8.01 0.68 0.68
CA HIS A 238 -6.75 1.33 1.01
C HIS A 238 -5.56 0.39 0.76
N SER A 239 -4.46 0.92 0.22
CA SER A 239 -3.20 0.17 0.03
C SER A 239 -3.41 -1.12 -0.78
N VAL A 240 -3.22 -2.30 -0.17
CA VAL A 240 -3.57 -3.62 -0.72
C VAL A 240 -5.01 -3.64 -1.21
N GLY A 241 -5.95 -3.19 -0.39
CA GLY A 241 -7.36 -3.06 -0.77
C GLY A 241 -7.60 -2.09 -1.92
N GLY A 242 -6.79 -1.04 -2.04
CA GLY A 242 -6.83 -0.12 -3.18
C GLY A 242 -6.45 -0.79 -4.51
N THR A 243 -5.46 -1.67 -4.50
CA THR A 243 -5.07 -2.49 -5.66
C THR A 243 -6.20 -3.45 -6.04
N LEU A 244 -6.77 -4.17 -5.07
CA LEU A 244 -7.89 -5.08 -5.30
C LEU A 244 -9.15 -4.35 -5.79
N THR A 245 -9.39 -3.13 -5.31
CA THR A 245 -10.48 -2.25 -5.80
C THR A 245 -10.35 -2.00 -7.30
N MET A 246 -9.17 -1.66 -7.79
CA MET A 246 -8.93 -1.45 -9.22
C MET A 246 -9.17 -2.72 -10.03
N LEU A 247 -8.62 -3.86 -9.59
CA LEU A 247 -8.77 -5.15 -10.27
C LEU A 247 -10.24 -5.63 -10.29
N ALA A 248 -10.96 -5.49 -9.19
CA ALA A 248 -12.39 -5.81 -9.12
C ALA A 248 -13.25 -4.92 -10.03
N ALA A 249 -12.95 -3.61 -10.09
CA ALA A 249 -13.61 -2.65 -10.96
C ALA A 249 -13.35 -2.92 -12.47
N MET A 250 -12.27 -3.62 -12.82
CA MET A 250 -11.97 -4.09 -14.17
C MET A 250 -12.64 -5.42 -14.51
N THR A 251 -13.07 -6.18 -13.49
CA THR A 251 -13.59 -7.54 -13.67
C THR A 251 -15.12 -7.55 -13.74
N SER A 252 -15.83 -6.68 -13.01
CA SER A 252 -17.27 -6.73 -12.82
C SER A 252 -17.98 -5.40 -13.05
N ASN A 253 -19.19 -5.48 -13.64
CA ASN A 253 -20.12 -4.35 -13.77
C ASN A 253 -20.99 -4.15 -12.51
N ARG A 254 -20.72 -4.85 -11.40
CA ARG A 254 -21.49 -4.77 -10.16
C ARG A 254 -21.42 -3.37 -9.52
N PHE A 255 -20.30 -2.68 -9.70
CA PHE A 255 -20.02 -1.44 -8.99
C PHE A 255 -20.48 -0.22 -9.78
N ARG A 256 -21.22 0.68 -9.13
CA ARG A 256 -21.65 1.95 -9.70
C ARG A 256 -20.48 2.92 -9.91
N ALA A 257 -19.54 2.93 -8.98
CA ALA A 257 -18.26 3.62 -9.05
C ALA A 257 -17.26 2.99 -8.07
N ALA A 258 -15.98 3.33 -8.23
CA ALA A 258 -14.89 2.82 -7.43
C ALA A 258 -13.94 3.94 -6.94
N ALA A 259 -13.28 3.72 -5.78
CA ALA A 259 -12.28 4.64 -5.24
C ALA A 259 -11.12 3.84 -4.62
N SER A 260 -9.94 3.94 -5.21
CA SER A 260 -8.70 3.34 -4.70
C SER A 260 -7.90 4.38 -3.93
N PHE A 261 -7.53 4.08 -2.67
CA PHE A 261 -6.68 4.92 -1.85
C PHE A 261 -5.29 4.29 -1.76
N SER A 262 -4.28 4.95 -2.32
CA SER A 262 -2.87 4.50 -2.34
C SER A 262 -2.70 3.04 -2.79
N GLY A 263 -3.54 2.56 -3.70
CA GLY A 263 -3.37 1.26 -4.36
C GLY A 263 -2.28 1.33 -5.43
N SER A 264 -1.52 0.23 -5.62
CA SER A 264 -0.51 0.15 -6.67
C SER A 264 -1.09 -0.46 -7.96
N PRO A 265 -1.15 0.28 -9.07
CA PRO A 265 -1.53 -0.29 -10.35
C PRO A 265 -0.40 -1.05 -11.06
N ASP A 266 0.82 -1.05 -10.52
CA ASP A 266 2.02 -1.67 -11.10
C ASP A 266 2.63 -2.70 -10.15
N GLN A 267 2.36 -3.99 -10.38
CA GLN A 267 2.84 -5.07 -9.51
C GLN A 267 4.26 -5.54 -9.83
N VAL A 268 4.80 -5.22 -10.99
CA VAL A 268 6.25 -5.40 -11.24
C VAL A 268 7.04 -4.46 -10.36
N LEU A 269 6.57 -3.22 -10.24
CA LEU A 269 7.23 -2.20 -9.42
C LEU A 269 7.00 -2.48 -7.93
N TRP A 270 5.75 -2.68 -7.49
CA TRP A 270 5.42 -2.86 -6.08
C TRP A 270 5.86 -4.24 -5.56
N GLY A 271 5.38 -5.32 -6.15
CA GLY A 271 5.68 -6.69 -5.72
C GLY A 271 7.06 -7.15 -6.19
N GLY A 272 7.34 -7.04 -7.49
CA GLY A 272 8.57 -7.58 -8.07
C GLY A 272 9.84 -6.88 -7.58
N ARG A 273 9.84 -5.55 -7.46
CA ARG A 273 11.01 -4.76 -7.03
C ARG A 273 10.95 -4.34 -5.58
N GLY A 274 9.76 -3.96 -5.07
CA GLY A 274 9.58 -3.45 -3.72
C GLY A 274 9.44 -4.55 -2.68
N HIS A 275 8.72 -5.64 -2.99
CA HIS A 275 8.37 -6.69 -2.05
C HIS A 275 8.53 -8.10 -2.67
N PRO A 276 9.72 -8.47 -3.17
CA PRO A 276 9.94 -9.76 -3.85
C PRO A 276 9.66 -10.98 -2.95
N GLU A 277 9.76 -10.83 -1.62
CA GLU A 277 9.43 -11.86 -0.63
C GLU A 277 7.94 -12.22 -0.62
N LEU A 278 7.08 -11.30 -1.06
CA LEU A 278 5.64 -11.51 -1.14
C LEU A 278 5.21 -12.27 -2.40
N VAL A 279 6.02 -12.29 -3.47
CA VAL A 279 5.67 -12.89 -4.76
C VAL A 279 5.52 -14.42 -4.63
N PRO A 280 4.30 -15.00 -4.77
CA PRO A 280 4.06 -16.42 -4.54
C PRO A 280 4.18 -17.30 -5.80
N PHE A 281 4.42 -16.72 -6.95
CA PHE A 281 4.54 -17.34 -8.28
C PHE A 281 5.97 -17.22 -8.81
N ASP A 282 6.26 -17.78 -9.98
CA ASP A 282 7.56 -17.62 -10.63
C ASP A 282 7.76 -16.16 -11.09
N PRO A 283 8.72 -15.42 -10.51
CA PRO A 283 8.94 -14.02 -10.87
C PRO A 283 9.48 -13.83 -12.30
N ALA A 284 9.91 -14.88 -12.98
CA ALA A 284 10.29 -14.84 -14.39
C ALA A 284 9.07 -14.90 -15.33
N ASP A 285 7.90 -15.28 -14.85
CA ASP A 285 6.66 -15.25 -15.61
C ASP A 285 6.03 -13.83 -15.57
N GLU A 286 6.35 -13.03 -16.59
CA GLU A 286 5.82 -11.66 -16.71
C GLU A 286 4.29 -11.63 -16.75
N ARG A 287 3.63 -12.67 -17.27
CA ARG A 287 2.17 -12.73 -17.36
C ARG A 287 1.51 -12.75 -15.98
N GLU A 288 2.14 -13.37 -14.98
CA GLU A 288 1.68 -13.35 -13.59
C GLU A 288 1.62 -11.93 -13.04
N PHE A 289 2.64 -11.10 -13.30
CA PHE A 289 2.63 -9.69 -12.91
C PHE A 289 1.61 -8.87 -13.70
N HIS A 290 1.47 -9.10 -15.02
CA HIS A 290 0.50 -8.41 -15.85
C HIS A 290 -0.93 -8.62 -15.32
N MET A 291 -1.28 -9.86 -14.98
CA MET A 291 -2.62 -10.22 -14.47
C MET A 291 -2.94 -9.64 -13.09
N ARG A 292 -1.96 -9.04 -12.42
CA ARG A 292 -2.10 -8.34 -11.13
C ARG A 292 -1.94 -6.82 -11.24
N SER A 293 -1.64 -6.32 -12.44
CA SER A 293 -1.31 -4.91 -12.68
C SER A 293 -2.41 -4.20 -13.46
N PRO A 294 -3.23 -3.35 -12.85
CA PRO A 294 -4.17 -2.49 -13.57
C PRO A 294 -3.54 -1.69 -14.71
N LEU A 295 -2.27 -1.29 -14.56
CA LEU A 295 -1.50 -0.58 -15.59
C LEU A 295 -1.33 -1.40 -16.89
N ALA A 296 -1.38 -2.74 -16.82
CA ALA A 296 -1.31 -3.59 -18.02
C ALA A 296 -2.62 -3.59 -18.83
N PHE A 297 -3.76 -3.27 -18.21
CA PHE A 297 -5.09 -3.32 -18.81
C PHE A 297 -5.89 -2.02 -18.60
N PRO A 298 -5.34 -0.84 -18.87
CA PRO A 298 -5.93 0.43 -18.46
C PRO A 298 -7.29 0.73 -19.10
N ARG A 299 -7.64 0.01 -20.17
CA ARG A 299 -8.93 0.15 -20.92
C ARG A 299 -10.06 -0.73 -20.36
N SER A 300 -9.82 -1.46 -19.26
CA SER A 300 -10.77 -2.50 -18.81
C SER A 300 -11.69 -2.07 -17.67
N PHE A 301 -11.57 -0.84 -17.14
CA PHE A 301 -12.45 -0.37 -16.07
C PHE A 301 -13.93 -0.35 -16.51
N LYS A 302 -14.79 -0.98 -15.71
CA LYS A 302 -16.21 -1.15 -16.01
C LYS A 302 -17.10 -0.06 -15.40
N CYS A 303 -16.56 0.76 -14.51
CA CYS A 303 -17.25 1.88 -13.87
C CYS A 303 -16.32 3.09 -13.71
N PRO A 304 -16.86 4.29 -13.46
CA PRO A 304 -16.08 5.45 -13.08
C PRO A 304 -15.22 5.14 -11.86
N ILE A 305 -13.92 5.53 -11.88
CA ILE A 305 -13.01 5.26 -10.77
C ILE A 305 -12.08 6.44 -10.51
N ARG A 306 -11.75 6.65 -9.23
CA ARG A 306 -10.76 7.62 -8.76
C ARG A 306 -9.63 6.91 -8.04
N PHE A 307 -8.39 7.24 -8.41
CA PHE A 307 -7.15 6.80 -7.74
C PHE A 307 -6.65 7.95 -6.88
N TYR A 308 -6.83 7.87 -5.58
CA TYR A 308 -6.31 8.83 -4.63
C TYR A 308 -4.94 8.35 -4.13
N TYR A 309 -3.97 9.27 -4.06
CA TYR A 309 -2.64 8.99 -3.52
C TYR A 309 -2.14 10.19 -2.69
N GLY A 310 -1.35 9.93 -1.66
CA GLY A 310 -0.75 10.96 -0.83
C GLY A 310 0.26 11.82 -1.60
N SER A 311 0.30 13.11 -1.32
CA SER A 311 1.23 14.04 -1.99
C SER A 311 2.70 13.69 -1.76
N GLY A 312 3.03 12.95 -0.69
CA GLY A 312 4.36 12.41 -0.41
C GLY A 312 4.66 11.07 -1.08
N GLU A 313 3.70 10.44 -1.77
CA GLU A 313 3.80 9.08 -2.29
C GLU A 313 4.22 9.04 -3.76
N LEU A 314 5.45 9.41 -4.09
CA LEU A 314 5.96 9.44 -5.47
C LEU A 314 5.80 8.10 -6.20
N PHE A 315 5.96 7.00 -5.47
CA PHE A 315 5.83 5.63 -5.98
C PHE A 315 4.43 5.35 -6.51
N PHE A 316 3.39 5.65 -5.73
CA PHE A 316 1.99 5.44 -6.12
C PHE A 316 1.52 6.48 -7.14
N ALA A 317 1.99 7.72 -7.01
CA ALA A 317 1.63 8.82 -7.90
C ALA A 317 1.92 8.51 -9.38
N SER A 318 3.15 8.10 -9.69
CA SER A 318 3.61 7.92 -11.07
C SER A 318 2.83 6.83 -11.80
N SER A 319 2.61 5.66 -11.17
CA SER A 319 1.87 4.55 -11.76
C SER A 319 0.37 4.83 -11.84
N SER A 320 -0.22 5.50 -10.84
CA SER A 320 -1.63 5.91 -10.84
C SER A 320 -1.92 6.92 -11.95
N GLN A 321 -1.09 7.96 -12.09
CA GLN A 321 -1.22 8.96 -13.15
C GLN A 321 -1.09 8.35 -14.54
N LYS A 322 -0.12 7.44 -14.75
CA LYS A 322 0.06 6.74 -16.02
C LYS A 322 -1.16 5.88 -16.35
N THR A 323 -1.66 5.08 -15.40
CA THR A 323 -2.83 4.23 -15.61
C THR A 323 -4.08 5.04 -15.92
N ALA A 324 -4.35 6.09 -15.14
CA ALA A 324 -5.49 6.97 -15.35
C ALA A 324 -5.40 7.72 -16.69
N GLY A 325 -4.21 8.19 -17.06
CA GLY A 325 -3.97 8.83 -18.37
C GLY A 325 -4.31 7.91 -19.54
N LEU A 326 -3.82 6.66 -19.50
CA LEU A 326 -4.12 5.65 -20.53
C LEU A 326 -5.62 5.29 -20.57
N ALA A 327 -6.27 5.15 -19.43
CA ALA A 327 -7.71 4.89 -19.35
C ALA A 327 -8.53 6.08 -19.92
N LYS A 328 -8.16 7.31 -19.58
CA LYS A 328 -8.81 8.53 -20.07
C LYS A 328 -8.69 8.68 -21.59
N THR A 329 -7.54 8.34 -22.19
CA THR A 329 -7.39 8.34 -23.66
C THR A 329 -8.27 7.30 -24.34
N ALA A 330 -8.72 6.28 -23.61
CA ALA A 330 -9.70 5.30 -24.07
C ALA A 330 -11.17 5.73 -23.84
N GLY A 331 -11.41 6.95 -23.36
CA GLY A 331 -12.76 7.48 -23.11
C GLY A 331 -13.37 7.06 -21.78
N LEU A 332 -12.60 6.48 -20.86
CA LEU A 332 -13.10 6.03 -19.56
C LEU A 332 -13.05 7.16 -18.52
N ASP A 333 -14.02 7.18 -17.60
CA ASP A 333 -14.09 8.13 -16.48
C ASP A 333 -13.14 7.67 -15.34
N VAL A 334 -11.85 7.91 -15.55
CA VAL A 334 -10.77 7.53 -14.61
C VAL A 334 -9.89 8.76 -14.33
N GLU A 335 -9.63 9.03 -13.04
CA GLU A 335 -8.75 10.12 -12.63
C GLU A 335 -7.81 9.68 -11.51
N ALA A 336 -6.59 10.23 -11.53
CA ALA A 336 -5.62 10.12 -10.46
C ALA A 336 -5.51 11.46 -9.72
N ILE A 337 -5.75 11.45 -8.42
CA ILE A 337 -5.94 12.65 -7.59
C ILE A 337 -4.95 12.63 -6.44
N SER A 338 -4.11 13.67 -6.35
CA SER A 338 -3.21 13.88 -5.21
C SER A 338 -3.99 14.45 -4.02
N VAL A 339 -3.77 13.87 -2.85
CA VAL A 339 -4.35 14.30 -1.59
C VAL A 339 -3.22 14.65 -0.62
N PRO A 340 -3.28 15.77 0.11
CA PRO A 340 -2.26 16.09 1.11
C PRO A 340 -2.08 14.95 2.13
N GLY A 341 -0.83 14.57 2.41
CA GLY A 341 -0.47 13.55 3.39
C GLY A 341 0.42 12.45 2.83
N ASP A 342 0.74 11.50 3.70
CA ASP A 342 1.44 10.25 3.40
C ASP A 342 0.45 9.10 3.15
N HIS A 343 0.96 7.86 3.13
CA HIS A 343 0.20 6.63 2.88
C HIS A 343 -1.03 6.44 3.80
N PHE A 344 -0.96 6.92 5.03
CA PHE A 344 -2.01 6.74 6.04
C PHE A 344 -2.83 8.01 6.24
N THR A 345 -2.19 9.15 6.34
CA THR A 345 -2.85 10.42 6.67
C THR A 345 -3.73 10.95 5.55
N MET A 346 -3.45 10.57 4.28
CA MET A 346 -4.29 10.91 3.14
C MET A 346 -5.64 10.19 3.12
N ALA A 347 -5.76 9.02 3.78
CA ALA A 347 -6.93 8.14 3.65
C ALA A 347 -8.25 8.81 4.07
N GLY A 348 -8.30 9.45 5.22
CA GLY A 348 -9.50 10.14 5.69
C GLY A 348 -9.97 11.29 4.76
N PRO A 349 -9.09 12.23 4.37
CA PRO A 349 -9.42 13.24 3.36
C PRO A 349 -9.86 12.64 2.01
N ALA A 350 -9.21 11.59 1.52
CA ALA A 350 -9.58 10.91 0.28
C ALA A 350 -10.95 10.23 0.36
N MET A 351 -11.29 9.59 1.49
CA MET A 351 -12.61 9.02 1.71
C MET A 351 -13.72 10.07 1.63
N ARG A 352 -13.52 11.26 2.20
CA ARG A 352 -14.51 12.36 2.07
C ARG A 352 -14.72 12.79 0.63
N GLN A 353 -13.65 12.85 -0.18
CA GLN A 353 -13.77 13.14 -1.62
C GLN A 353 -14.46 11.98 -2.37
N ALA A 354 -14.16 10.74 -2.03
CA ALA A 354 -14.80 9.56 -2.61
C ALA A 354 -16.31 9.50 -2.27
N ILE A 355 -16.70 9.85 -1.05
CA ILE A 355 -18.13 9.96 -0.65
C ILE A 355 -18.86 10.97 -1.54
N ALA A 356 -18.30 12.18 -1.70
CA ALA A 356 -18.87 13.20 -2.59
C ALA A 356 -18.96 12.71 -4.04
N PHE A 357 -17.94 11.99 -4.52
CA PHE A 357 -17.95 11.38 -5.85
C PHE A 357 -19.03 10.29 -5.98
N PHE A 358 -19.19 9.39 -5.01
CA PHE A 358 -20.21 8.35 -5.04
C PHE A 358 -21.63 8.90 -5.00
N GLN A 359 -21.87 9.98 -4.25
CA GLN A 359 -23.17 10.65 -4.17
C GLN A 359 -23.60 11.31 -5.48
N GLN A 360 -22.65 11.57 -6.40
CA GLN A 360 -22.93 12.13 -7.73
C GLN A 360 -23.22 11.06 -8.79
N LYS A 361 -23.00 9.80 -8.48
CA LYS A 361 -23.16 8.65 -9.40
C LYS A 361 -24.42 7.85 -9.05
#